data_33d78c8f3dc11fc65105514fd5a41788
#
_entry.id   33d78c8f3dc11fc65105514fd5a41788
#
_cell.length_a   1.000
_cell.length_b   1.000
_cell.length_c   1.000
_cell.angle_alpha   90.00
_cell.angle_beta   90.00
_cell.angle_gamma   90.00
#
_symmetry.space_group_name_H-M   'P 1'
#
loop_
_entity.id
_entity.type
_entity.pdbx_description
1 polymer ?
#
loop_
_entity_poly.entity_id
_entity_poly.type
_entity_poly.pdbx_seq_one_letter_code
_entity_poly.pdbx_strand_id
1 'polypeptide(L)'
;MVQAFVSGAGKAEEIVVQRKFHRAAWPALGAAVLFGASTPFAKQLLGGGLVASSPFLVAGLLYLGSGLGLTVLRMLRDRGWKPAGLRTQEWPWLLGAIACGGVLGPVLLMVGLSHTTAATASLFLNLESVLTAVLAWLVFREATDRRIVAGMVLIVAGGAMLAWSDQRVSASGIGPLALAGACLAWAVDNNLTRKVSASDALFVAGSKGLVAGCVNTGLGWAMGAVWPSMEWVSSALLIGFVGYGMSLVLFVLALRGLGAARTGAYFSTAPFFGVALSVVLFGEPTNAVFWAAAGLMAAGVWLHLTEHHAHDHAHMALSHGHMHSHDDHHQHSHDFDWDGSEPHAHMHQHVPLQHRHAHFPDIHHRHSHS
;
A
#
# COMPACT_ATOMS: atom_id res chain seq x y z
N MET A 1 -18.72 46.37 4.66
CA MET A 1 -18.33 45.65 5.88
C MET A 1 -18.58 44.12 5.81
N VAL A 2 -19.67 43.67 5.18
CA VAL A 2 -20.02 42.24 5.02
C VAL A 2 -19.04 41.49 4.12
N GLN A 3 -18.53 42.07 3.03
CA GLN A 3 -17.58 41.41 2.11
C GLN A 3 -16.19 41.16 2.71
N ALA A 4 -15.73 41.93 3.70
CA ALA A 4 -14.47 41.72 4.37
C ALA A 4 -14.51 40.57 5.41
N PHE A 5 -15.70 40.30 5.97
CA PHE A 5 -15.90 39.19 6.93
C PHE A 5 -15.95 37.83 6.24
N VAL A 6 -16.53 37.73 5.05
CA VAL A 6 -16.57 36.48 4.24
C VAL A 6 -15.17 36.11 3.72
N SER A 7 -14.34 37.11 3.35
CA SER A 7 -12.97 36.88 2.91
C SER A 7 -12.02 36.38 4.05
N GLY A 8 -12.27 36.79 5.29
CA GLY A 8 -11.47 36.37 6.45
C GLY A 8 -11.78 34.95 6.91
N ALA A 9 -13.04 34.53 6.86
CA ALA A 9 -13.46 33.17 7.22
C ALA A 9 -12.92 32.14 6.22
N GLY A 10 -13.00 32.42 4.91
CA GLY A 10 -12.47 31.52 3.87
C GLY A 10 -10.94 31.32 3.97
N LYS A 11 -10.17 32.41 4.28
CA LYS A 11 -8.71 32.28 4.50
C LYS A 11 -8.37 31.48 5.74
N ALA A 12 -9.15 31.60 6.81
CA ALA A 12 -8.92 30.83 8.05
C ALA A 12 -9.21 29.33 7.83
N GLU A 13 -10.28 28.99 7.11
CA GLU A 13 -10.59 27.62 6.70
C GLU A 13 -9.51 27.04 5.79
N GLU A 14 -9.05 27.79 4.79
CA GLU A 14 -7.98 27.36 3.89
C GLU A 14 -6.67 27.08 4.64
N ILE A 15 -6.31 27.88 5.65
CA ILE A 15 -5.14 27.67 6.50
C ILE A 15 -5.30 26.44 7.40
N VAL A 16 -6.50 26.17 7.90
CA VAL A 16 -6.77 24.99 8.73
C VAL A 16 -6.72 23.72 7.88
N VAL A 17 -7.29 23.74 6.67
CA VAL A 17 -7.25 22.63 5.71
C VAL A 17 -5.80 22.36 5.28
N GLN A 18 -5.01 23.38 4.93
CA GLN A 18 -3.60 23.22 4.60
C GLN A 18 -2.79 22.63 5.76
N ARG A 19 -3.04 23.07 7.01
CA ARG A 19 -2.34 22.51 8.18
C ARG A 19 -2.69 21.05 8.44
N LYS A 20 -3.95 20.65 8.28
CA LYS A 20 -4.37 19.23 8.37
C LYS A 20 -3.71 18.41 7.26
N PHE A 21 -3.67 18.94 6.05
CA PHE A 21 -3.03 18.32 4.90
C PHE A 21 -1.53 18.06 5.12
N HIS A 22 -0.77 19.08 5.54
CA HIS A 22 0.65 18.92 5.86
C HIS A 22 0.89 17.89 6.96
N ARG A 23 0.04 17.83 7.99
CA ARG A 23 0.18 16.87 9.08
C ARG A 23 -0.04 15.42 8.63
N ALA A 24 -0.91 15.18 7.65
CA ALA A 24 -1.19 13.84 7.14
C ALA A 24 -0.18 13.37 6.07
N ALA A 25 0.56 14.27 5.42
CA ALA A 25 1.60 13.93 4.45
C ALA A 25 2.82 13.23 5.12
N TRP A 26 3.17 13.62 6.35
CA TRP A 26 4.29 13.00 7.06
C TRP A 26 4.10 11.50 7.34
N PRO A 27 2.93 11.03 7.84
CA PRO A 27 2.64 9.60 7.92
C PRO A 27 2.77 8.89 6.57
N ALA A 28 2.28 9.48 5.47
CA ALA A 28 2.39 8.87 4.14
C ALA A 28 3.86 8.69 3.69
N LEU A 29 4.68 9.74 3.85
CA LEU A 29 6.10 9.66 3.56
C LEU A 29 6.83 8.70 4.53
N GLY A 30 6.50 8.74 5.81
CA GLY A 30 7.03 7.79 6.80
C GLY A 30 6.73 6.34 6.43
N ALA A 31 5.50 6.05 5.98
CA ALA A 31 5.11 4.74 5.48
C ALA A 31 5.98 4.33 4.27
N ALA A 32 6.17 5.23 3.30
CA ALA A 32 6.98 4.99 2.12
C ALA A 32 8.46 4.72 2.47
N VAL A 33 9.03 5.50 3.39
CA VAL A 33 10.42 5.31 3.87
C VAL A 33 10.59 3.95 4.53
N LEU A 34 9.71 3.59 5.47
CA LEU A 34 9.81 2.33 6.20
C LEU A 34 9.64 1.12 5.29
N PHE A 35 8.65 1.17 4.39
CA PHE A 35 8.42 0.09 3.43
C PHE A 35 9.58 -0.02 2.44
N GLY A 36 10.01 1.10 1.84
CA GLY A 36 11.12 1.13 0.90
C GLY A 36 12.42 0.61 1.52
N ALA A 37 12.70 1.01 2.76
CA ALA A 37 13.86 0.53 3.51
C ALA A 37 13.82 -0.99 3.77
N SER A 38 12.65 -1.60 3.87
CA SER A 38 12.53 -3.03 4.17
C SER A 38 13.17 -3.92 3.10
N THR A 39 13.13 -3.53 1.82
CA THR A 39 13.67 -4.31 0.70
C THR A 39 15.18 -4.57 0.80
N PRO A 40 16.05 -3.56 0.96
CA PRO A 40 17.49 -3.81 1.12
C PRO A 40 17.82 -4.59 2.41
N PHE A 41 17.11 -4.36 3.51
CA PHE A 41 17.32 -5.15 4.73
C PHE A 41 16.86 -6.60 4.56
N ALA A 42 15.75 -6.86 3.86
CA ALA A 42 15.32 -8.22 3.52
C ALA A 42 16.36 -8.92 2.63
N LYS A 43 17.01 -8.20 1.70
CA LYS A 43 18.12 -8.72 0.89
C LYS A 43 19.30 -9.15 1.77
N GLN A 44 19.65 -8.38 2.79
CA GLN A 44 20.71 -8.75 3.74
C GLN A 44 20.37 -10.03 4.50
N LEU A 45 19.11 -10.22 4.89
CA LEU A 45 18.68 -11.48 5.53
C LEU A 45 18.80 -12.69 4.60
N LEU A 46 18.63 -12.53 3.30
CA LEU A 46 18.81 -13.60 2.31
C LEU A 46 20.29 -13.97 2.10
N GLY A 47 21.20 -12.99 2.19
CA GLY A 47 22.62 -13.14 1.89
C GLY A 47 23.54 -13.32 3.11
N GLY A 48 23.06 -13.07 4.32
CA GLY A 48 23.87 -12.86 5.53
C GLY A 48 24.20 -14.11 6.36
N GLY A 49 24.02 -15.33 5.87
CA GLY A 49 24.31 -16.56 6.63
C GLY A 49 25.21 -17.55 5.89
N LEU A 50 25.89 -18.45 6.65
CA LEU A 50 26.65 -19.60 6.14
C LEU A 50 25.80 -20.58 5.30
N VAL A 51 24.46 -20.43 5.38
CA VAL A 51 23.46 -21.18 4.61
C VAL A 51 22.51 -20.16 3.99
N ALA A 52 22.31 -20.20 2.66
CA ALA A 52 21.33 -19.36 1.96
C ALA A 52 19.95 -19.53 2.62
N SER A 53 19.42 -18.46 3.17
CA SER A 53 18.14 -18.51 3.87
C SER A 53 16.99 -18.77 2.88
N SER A 54 16.11 -19.71 3.22
CA SER A 54 14.94 -20.02 2.38
C SER A 54 14.08 -18.76 2.16
N PRO A 55 13.74 -18.40 0.91
CA PRO A 55 12.83 -17.31 0.61
C PRO A 55 11.50 -17.39 1.38
N PHE A 56 10.96 -18.59 1.58
CA PHE A 56 9.75 -18.82 2.35
C PHE A 56 9.95 -18.47 3.84
N LEU A 57 11.07 -18.87 4.42
CA LEU A 57 11.36 -18.61 5.83
C LEU A 57 11.55 -17.10 6.08
N VAL A 58 12.28 -16.42 5.20
CA VAL A 58 12.46 -14.96 5.30
C VAL A 58 11.12 -14.25 5.17
N ALA A 59 10.34 -14.55 4.12
CA ALA A 59 9.00 -13.99 3.94
C ALA A 59 8.10 -14.28 5.15
N GLY A 60 8.13 -15.51 5.66
CA GLY A 60 7.34 -15.92 6.82
C GLY A 60 7.66 -15.13 8.07
N LEU A 61 8.93 -15.00 8.44
CA LEU A 61 9.36 -14.28 9.64
C LEU A 61 9.13 -12.76 9.54
N LEU A 62 9.32 -12.15 8.37
CA LEU A 62 8.97 -10.74 8.15
C LEU A 62 7.47 -10.51 8.39
N TYR A 63 6.62 -11.36 7.86
CA TYR A 63 5.16 -11.24 8.04
C TYR A 63 4.72 -11.59 9.46
N LEU A 64 5.36 -12.57 10.13
CA LEU A 64 5.13 -12.83 11.56
C LEU A 64 5.49 -11.61 12.42
N GLY A 65 6.61 -10.95 12.14
CA GLY A 65 6.99 -9.72 12.84
C GLY A 65 5.93 -8.63 12.70
N SER A 66 5.44 -8.40 11.49
CA SER A 66 4.32 -7.49 11.23
C SER A 66 3.05 -7.93 11.98
N GLY A 67 2.64 -9.18 11.82
CA GLY A 67 1.41 -9.70 12.40
C GLY A 67 1.39 -9.70 13.93
N LEU A 68 2.46 -10.15 14.57
CA LEU A 68 2.61 -10.13 16.03
C LEU A 68 2.64 -8.70 16.55
N GLY A 69 3.48 -7.84 15.95
CA GLY A 69 3.60 -6.45 16.37
C GLY A 69 2.28 -5.67 16.25
N LEU A 70 1.56 -5.81 15.13
CA LEU A 70 0.27 -5.16 14.94
C LEU A 70 -0.83 -5.72 15.83
N THR A 71 -0.81 -7.03 16.11
CA THR A 71 -1.76 -7.65 17.05
C THR A 71 -1.53 -7.11 18.46
N VAL A 72 -0.29 -7.03 18.91
CA VAL A 72 0.06 -6.44 20.21
C VAL A 72 -0.35 -4.96 20.25
N LEU A 73 -0.04 -4.18 19.21
CA LEU A 73 -0.43 -2.78 19.12
C LEU A 73 -1.96 -2.61 19.19
N ARG A 74 -2.71 -3.47 18.50
CA ARG A 74 -4.17 -3.47 18.54
C ARG A 74 -4.70 -3.79 19.93
N MET A 75 -4.14 -4.82 20.60
CA MET A 75 -4.53 -5.19 21.97
C MET A 75 -4.26 -4.05 22.96
N LEU A 76 -3.14 -3.35 22.83
CA LEU A 76 -2.81 -2.18 23.66
C LEU A 76 -3.76 -1.01 23.39
N ARG A 77 -4.07 -0.71 22.12
CA ARG A 77 -5.02 0.33 21.73
C ARG A 77 -6.41 0.06 22.30
N ASP A 78 -6.91 -1.16 22.16
CA ASP A 78 -8.28 -1.55 22.48
C ASP A 78 -8.46 -1.95 23.96
N ARG A 79 -7.35 -1.95 24.73
CA ARG A 79 -7.29 -2.43 26.14
C ARG A 79 -7.85 -3.85 26.29
N GLY A 80 -7.56 -4.72 25.32
CA GLY A 80 -8.00 -6.11 25.25
C GLY A 80 -8.47 -6.52 23.86
N TRP A 81 -9.08 -7.68 23.75
CA TRP A 81 -9.59 -8.20 22.49
C TRP A 81 -10.97 -7.63 22.19
N LYS A 82 -11.11 -6.96 21.03
CA LYS A 82 -12.41 -6.51 20.51
C LYS A 82 -12.70 -7.20 19.17
N PRO A 83 -13.98 -7.48 18.85
CA PRO A 83 -14.38 -8.00 17.54
C PRO A 83 -13.93 -7.05 16.42
N ALA A 84 -13.60 -7.62 15.27
CA ALA A 84 -13.07 -6.84 14.14
C ALA A 84 -14.16 -6.12 13.30
N GLY A 85 -15.42 -6.42 13.56
CA GLY A 85 -16.54 -5.89 12.77
C GLY A 85 -16.65 -6.46 11.35
N LEU A 86 -15.86 -7.49 11.00
CA LEU A 86 -15.86 -8.11 9.69
C LEU A 86 -17.13 -8.91 9.46
N ARG A 87 -17.84 -8.65 8.37
CA ARG A 87 -19.04 -9.39 7.99
C ARG A 87 -18.66 -10.74 7.39
N THR A 88 -19.52 -11.74 7.52
CA THR A 88 -19.27 -13.08 6.96
C THR A 88 -18.97 -13.07 5.45
N GLN A 89 -19.61 -12.16 4.71
CA GLN A 89 -19.41 -12.00 3.27
C GLN A 89 -18.06 -11.37 2.89
N GLU A 90 -17.34 -10.79 3.84
CA GLU A 90 -16.04 -10.14 3.63
C GLU A 90 -14.86 -11.10 3.81
N TRP A 91 -15.07 -12.24 4.50
CA TRP A 91 -14.02 -13.24 4.73
C TRP A 91 -13.38 -13.79 3.45
N PRO A 92 -14.12 -14.13 2.37
CA PRO A 92 -13.49 -14.61 1.13
C PRO A 92 -12.52 -13.59 0.53
N TRP A 93 -12.84 -12.28 0.61
CA TRP A 93 -11.98 -11.21 0.13
C TRP A 93 -10.71 -11.10 0.96
N LEU A 94 -10.83 -11.17 2.30
CA LEU A 94 -9.68 -11.17 3.20
C LEU A 94 -8.79 -12.41 2.99
N LEU A 95 -9.38 -13.60 2.86
CA LEU A 95 -8.62 -14.84 2.59
C LEU A 95 -7.89 -14.79 1.24
N GLY A 96 -8.54 -14.28 0.19
CA GLY A 96 -7.91 -14.04 -1.10
C GLY A 96 -6.75 -13.03 -1.01
N ALA A 97 -6.94 -11.94 -0.26
CA ALA A 97 -5.90 -10.95 0.01
C ALA A 97 -4.71 -11.55 0.78
N ILE A 98 -4.98 -12.41 1.77
CA ILE A 98 -3.93 -13.13 2.51
C ILE A 98 -3.16 -14.07 1.56
N ALA A 99 -3.87 -14.85 0.74
CA ALA A 99 -3.25 -15.80 -0.18
C ALA A 99 -2.35 -15.09 -1.20
N CYS A 100 -2.87 -14.04 -1.85
CA CYS A 100 -2.12 -13.30 -2.87
C CYS A 100 -1.04 -12.42 -2.24
N GLY A 101 -1.42 -11.45 -1.41
CA GLY A 101 -0.52 -10.44 -0.90
C GLY A 101 0.29 -10.87 0.33
N GLY A 102 -0.22 -11.80 1.11
CA GLY A 102 0.47 -12.31 2.30
C GLY A 102 1.36 -13.52 2.02
N VAL A 103 0.92 -14.47 1.22
CA VAL A 103 1.68 -15.71 0.96
C VAL A 103 2.48 -15.59 -0.32
N LEU A 104 1.82 -15.41 -1.48
CA LEU A 104 2.50 -15.44 -2.78
C LEU A 104 3.42 -14.24 -3.00
N GLY A 105 2.94 -13.02 -2.76
CA GLY A 105 3.69 -11.79 -3.01
C GLY A 105 5.06 -11.78 -2.31
N PRO A 106 5.12 -11.95 -0.97
CA PRO A 106 6.37 -11.92 -0.23
C PRO A 106 7.34 -13.04 -0.62
N VAL A 107 6.85 -14.24 -0.88
CA VAL A 107 7.70 -15.35 -1.33
C VAL A 107 8.32 -15.02 -2.68
N LEU A 108 7.51 -14.53 -3.63
CA LEU A 108 8.00 -14.14 -4.95
C LEU A 108 8.98 -12.96 -4.86
N LEU A 109 8.75 -12.00 -3.96
CA LEU A 109 9.73 -10.94 -3.68
C LEU A 109 11.05 -11.53 -3.17
N MET A 110 11.01 -12.44 -2.20
CA MET A 110 12.23 -13.05 -1.66
C MET A 110 12.97 -13.88 -2.71
N VAL A 111 12.24 -14.59 -3.57
CA VAL A 111 12.83 -15.29 -4.72
C VAL A 111 13.46 -14.27 -5.67
N GLY A 112 12.76 -13.19 -6.02
CA GLY A 112 13.31 -12.12 -6.84
C GLY A 112 14.58 -11.52 -6.25
N LEU A 113 14.57 -11.16 -4.96
CA LEU A 113 15.70 -10.62 -4.22
C LEU A 113 16.90 -11.59 -4.16
N SER A 114 16.66 -12.89 -4.13
CA SER A 114 17.78 -13.85 -4.15
C SER A 114 18.55 -13.88 -5.49
N HIS A 115 17.90 -13.40 -6.56
CA HIS A 115 18.46 -13.41 -7.92
C HIS A 115 18.81 -12.02 -8.48
N THR A 116 18.43 -10.92 -7.78
CA THR A 116 18.70 -9.54 -8.24
C THR A 116 19.28 -8.71 -7.10
N THR A 117 19.76 -7.49 -7.42
CA THR A 117 20.14 -6.50 -6.39
C THR A 117 18.91 -5.92 -5.70
N ALA A 118 19.05 -5.44 -4.46
CA ALA A 118 17.96 -4.80 -3.75
C ALA A 118 17.54 -3.49 -4.42
N ALA A 119 18.48 -2.75 -5.03
CA ALA A 119 18.18 -1.55 -5.81
C ALA A 119 17.30 -1.87 -7.02
N THR A 120 17.64 -2.90 -7.82
CA THR A 120 16.84 -3.35 -8.95
C THR A 120 15.47 -3.84 -8.50
N ALA A 121 15.42 -4.69 -7.46
CA ALA A 121 14.16 -5.18 -6.90
C ALA A 121 13.27 -4.03 -6.43
N SER A 122 13.83 -3.03 -5.72
CA SER A 122 13.08 -1.85 -5.27
C SER A 122 12.46 -1.10 -6.44
N LEU A 123 13.17 -0.85 -7.55
CA LEU A 123 12.60 -0.20 -8.72
C LEU A 123 11.45 -1.02 -9.34
N PHE A 124 11.60 -2.35 -9.41
CA PHE A 124 10.55 -3.23 -9.94
C PHE A 124 9.23 -3.11 -9.17
N LEU A 125 9.25 -2.79 -7.87
CA LEU A 125 8.04 -2.61 -7.06
C LEU A 125 7.15 -1.47 -7.57
N ASN A 126 7.64 -0.54 -8.41
CA ASN A 126 6.79 0.44 -9.08
C ASN A 126 5.76 -0.23 -10.03
N LEU A 127 6.02 -1.45 -10.53
CA LEU A 127 5.05 -2.19 -11.36
C LEU A 127 3.77 -2.55 -10.59
N GLU A 128 3.83 -2.65 -9.26
CA GLU A 128 2.65 -2.91 -8.44
C GLU A 128 1.57 -1.84 -8.66
N SER A 129 1.95 -0.56 -8.67
CA SER A 129 1.01 0.55 -8.91
C SER A 129 0.36 0.49 -10.28
N VAL A 130 1.14 0.14 -11.31
CA VAL A 130 0.65 -0.05 -12.68
C VAL A 130 -0.34 -1.20 -12.75
N LEU A 131 0.03 -2.37 -12.21
CA LEU A 131 -0.83 -3.56 -12.23
C LEU A 131 -2.08 -3.37 -11.39
N THR A 132 -1.99 -2.66 -10.26
CA THR A 132 -3.16 -2.28 -9.44
C THR A 132 -4.13 -1.41 -10.23
N ALA A 133 -3.63 -0.38 -10.94
CA ALA A 133 -4.43 0.51 -11.76
C ALA A 133 -5.05 -0.22 -12.96
N VAL A 134 -4.28 -1.07 -13.64
CA VAL A 134 -4.78 -1.89 -14.76
C VAL A 134 -5.90 -2.84 -14.31
N LEU A 135 -5.73 -3.52 -13.17
CA LEU A 135 -6.78 -4.38 -12.62
C LEU A 135 -8.02 -3.57 -12.23
N ALA A 136 -7.85 -2.40 -11.60
CA ALA A 136 -8.95 -1.50 -11.26
C ALA A 136 -9.72 -1.06 -12.54
N TRP A 137 -9.00 -0.70 -13.59
CA TRP A 137 -9.59 -0.32 -14.87
C TRP A 137 -10.32 -1.48 -15.53
N LEU A 138 -9.69 -2.66 -15.68
CA LEU A 138 -10.27 -3.81 -16.39
C LEU A 138 -11.41 -4.47 -15.61
N VAL A 139 -11.26 -4.65 -14.29
CA VAL A 139 -12.21 -5.39 -13.45
C VAL A 139 -13.30 -4.48 -12.91
N PHE A 140 -12.94 -3.27 -12.45
CA PHE A 140 -13.88 -2.34 -11.83
C PHE A 140 -14.36 -1.24 -12.78
N ARG A 141 -13.84 -1.21 -14.04
CA ARG A 141 -14.19 -0.23 -15.08
C ARG A 141 -14.02 1.22 -14.59
N GLU A 142 -12.98 1.46 -13.80
CA GLU A 142 -12.64 2.80 -13.36
C GLU A 142 -12.12 3.63 -14.53
N ALA A 143 -12.50 4.91 -14.59
CA ALA A 143 -12.02 5.81 -15.63
C ALA A 143 -10.51 6.06 -15.46
N THR A 144 -9.77 6.05 -16.55
CA THR A 144 -8.32 6.25 -16.54
C THR A 144 -7.96 7.43 -17.42
N ASP A 145 -7.25 8.41 -16.86
CA ASP A 145 -6.78 9.58 -17.61
C ASP A 145 -5.54 9.24 -18.45
N ARG A 146 -5.33 10.00 -19.53
CA ARG A 146 -4.16 9.86 -20.43
C ARG A 146 -2.83 10.02 -19.70
N ARG A 147 -2.76 10.86 -18.67
CA ARG A 147 -1.57 11.04 -17.83
C ARG A 147 -1.23 9.78 -17.03
N ILE A 148 -2.22 9.12 -16.46
CA ILE A 148 -2.04 7.84 -15.77
C ILE A 148 -1.52 6.81 -16.75
N VAL A 149 -2.13 6.69 -17.94
CA VAL A 149 -1.66 5.75 -18.99
C VAL A 149 -0.22 6.05 -19.40
N ALA A 150 0.13 7.32 -19.62
CA ALA A 150 1.51 7.70 -19.94
C ALA A 150 2.47 7.35 -18.81
N GLY A 151 2.09 7.58 -17.54
CA GLY A 151 2.87 7.18 -16.36
C GLY A 151 3.07 5.67 -16.28
N MET A 152 2.00 4.89 -16.52
CA MET A 152 2.09 3.42 -16.57
C MET A 152 3.06 2.95 -17.66
N VAL A 153 3.00 3.54 -18.86
CA VAL A 153 3.91 3.19 -19.98
C VAL A 153 5.36 3.47 -19.59
N LEU A 154 5.66 4.61 -18.96
CA LEU A 154 7.02 4.94 -18.52
C LEU A 154 7.53 3.96 -17.45
N ILE A 155 6.70 3.59 -16.47
CA ILE A 155 7.06 2.61 -15.43
C ILE A 155 7.33 1.24 -16.06
N VAL A 156 6.47 0.78 -16.97
CA VAL A 156 6.63 -0.51 -17.67
C VAL A 156 7.90 -0.50 -18.55
N ALA A 157 8.15 0.60 -19.28
CA ALA A 157 9.37 0.74 -20.08
C ALA A 157 10.64 0.69 -19.23
N GLY A 158 10.65 1.36 -18.07
CA GLY A 158 11.74 1.27 -17.11
C GLY A 158 11.94 -0.15 -16.57
N GLY A 159 10.84 -0.85 -16.21
CA GLY A 159 10.89 -2.25 -15.77
C GLY A 159 11.42 -3.20 -16.86
N ALA A 160 10.96 -3.04 -18.08
CA ALA A 160 11.45 -3.83 -19.23
C ALA A 160 12.95 -3.59 -19.49
N MET A 161 13.39 -2.34 -19.37
CA MET A 161 14.81 -1.99 -19.52
C MET A 161 15.69 -2.62 -18.43
N LEU A 162 15.22 -2.62 -17.17
CA LEU A 162 15.91 -3.31 -16.09
C LEU A 162 15.94 -4.82 -16.31
N ALA A 163 14.82 -5.43 -16.67
CA ALA A 163 14.73 -6.86 -16.93
C ALA A 163 15.68 -7.30 -18.06
N TRP A 164 15.78 -6.50 -19.12
CA TRP A 164 16.70 -6.77 -20.23
C TRP A 164 18.16 -6.67 -19.83
N SER A 165 18.49 -5.68 -19.00
CA SER A 165 19.87 -5.48 -18.48
C SER A 165 20.27 -6.63 -17.55
N ASP A 166 19.35 -7.09 -16.69
CA ASP A 166 19.59 -8.15 -15.71
C ASP A 166 19.80 -9.52 -16.38
N GLN A 167 19.08 -9.81 -17.46
CA GLN A 167 19.24 -11.03 -18.26
C GLN A 167 20.64 -11.17 -18.88
N ARG A 168 21.34 -10.07 -19.13
CA ARG A 168 22.74 -10.11 -19.61
C ARG A 168 23.72 -10.51 -18.50
N VAL A 169 23.33 -10.30 -17.23
CA VAL A 169 24.15 -10.62 -16.06
C VAL A 169 23.74 -11.97 -15.46
N SER A 170 22.44 -12.29 -15.48
CA SER A 170 21.88 -13.55 -14.96
C SER A 170 21.13 -14.28 -16.06
N ALA A 171 21.65 -15.42 -16.51
CA ALA A 171 21.09 -16.19 -17.64
C ALA A 171 19.67 -16.76 -17.39
N SER A 172 19.13 -16.69 -16.16
CA SER A 172 17.90 -17.39 -15.79
C SER A 172 16.60 -16.57 -15.95
N GLY A 173 16.66 -15.23 -15.95
CA GLY A 173 15.48 -14.35 -15.99
C GLY A 173 14.49 -14.53 -14.82
N ILE A 174 14.80 -15.40 -13.84
CA ILE A 174 13.94 -15.74 -12.71
C ILE A 174 13.69 -14.52 -11.81
N GLY A 175 14.72 -13.70 -11.55
CA GLY A 175 14.62 -12.53 -10.69
C GLY A 175 13.53 -11.55 -11.14
N PRO A 176 13.62 -10.97 -12.34
CA PRO A 176 12.61 -10.05 -12.87
C PRO A 176 11.21 -10.67 -12.95
N LEU A 177 11.10 -11.95 -13.35
CA LEU A 177 9.80 -12.64 -13.41
C LEU A 177 9.18 -12.81 -12.02
N ALA A 178 9.96 -13.20 -11.02
CA ALA A 178 9.49 -13.33 -9.65
C ALA A 178 9.05 -11.97 -9.08
N LEU A 179 9.81 -10.89 -9.34
CA LEU A 179 9.43 -9.53 -8.93
C LEU A 179 8.14 -9.06 -9.60
N ALA A 180 7.99 -9.28 -10.90
CA ALA A 180 6.74 -8.96 -11.60
C ALA A 180 5.55 -9.78 -11.07
N GLY A 181 5.78 -11.06 -10.75
CA GLY A 181 4.79 -11.92 -10.09
C GLY A 181 4.41 -11.43 -8.70
N ALA A 182 5.37 -10.95 -7.89
CA ALA A 182 5.11 -10.33 -6.60
C ALA A 182 4.24 -9.08 -6.74
N CYS A 183 4.57 -8.20 -7.67
CA CYS A 183 3.78 -7.00 -7.98
C CYS A 183 2.35 -7.35 -8.41
N LEU A 184 2.18 -8.39 -9.24
CA LEU A 184 0.84 -8.85 -9.63
C LEU A 184 0.05 -9.41 -8.44
N ALA A 185 0.69 -10.21 -7.58
CA ALA A 185 0.08 -10.76 -6.38
C ALA A 185 -0.39 -9.64 -5.42
N TRP A 186 0.42 -8.60 -5.23
CA TRP A 186 0.04 -7.43 -4.43
C TRP A 186 -0.99 -6.54 -5.12
N ALA A 187 -0.95 -6.40 -6.44
CA ALA A 187 -1.99 -5.69 -7.18
C ALA A 187 -3.37 -6.36 -7.03
N VAL A 188 -3.43 -7.69 -7.06
CA VAL A 188 -4.64 -8.45 -6.74
C VAL A 188 -5.05 -8.23 -5.28
N ASP A 189 -4.11 -8.35 -4.35
CA ASP A 189 -4.33 -8.10 -2.92
C ASP A 189 -4.91 -6.70 -2.64
N ASN A 190 -4.34 -5.66 -3.23
CA ASN A 190 -4.81 -4.28 -3.06
C ASN A 190 -6.28 -4.14 -3.48
N ASN A 191 -6.66 -4.74 -4.61
CA ASN A 191 -8.03 -4.73 -5.11
C ASN A 191 -8.99 -5.57 -4.23
N LEU A 192 -8.54 -6.69 -3.66
CA LEU A 192 -9.31 -7.50 -2.72
C LEU A 192 -9.44 -6.82 -1.35
N THR A 193 -8.34 -6.29 -0.82
CA THR A 193 -8.29 -5.59 0.47
C THR A 193 -9.20 -4.36 0.46
N ARG A 194 -9.37 -3.70 -0.68
CA ARG A 194 -10.32 -2.60 -0.86
C ARG A 194 -11.75 -2.99 -0.45
N LYS A 195 -12.18 -4.25 -0.66
CA LYS A 195 -13.50 -4.74 -0.28
C LYS A 195 -13.71 -4.85 1.24
N VAL A 196 -12.63 -4.97 2.00
CA VAL A 196 -12.64 -5.09 3.47
C VAL A 196 -12.05 -3.85 4.17
N SER A 197 -11.78 -2.78 3.42
CA SER A 197 -11.10 -1.57 3.94
C SER A 197 -11.91 -0.78 4.97
N ALA A 198 -13.24 -0.96 5.02
CA ALA A 198 -14.09 -0.36 6.04
C ALA A 198 -13.91 -0.99 7.43
N SER A 199 -13.36 -2.20 7.51
CA SER A 199 -13.08 -2.91 8.76
C SER A 199 -11.84 -2.35 9.48
N ASP A 200 -11.59 -2.80 10.72
CA ASP A 200 -10.41 -2.40 11.49
C ASP A 200 -9.10 -2.73 10.75
N ALA A 201 -8.39 -1.71 10.30
CA ALA A 201 -7.16 -1.84 9.52
C ALA A 201 -6.05 -2.59 10.27
N LEU A 202 -5.95 -2.42 11.61
CA LEU A 202 -4.97 -3.17 12.41
C LEU A 202 -5.33 -4.66 12.48
N PHE A 203 -6.62 -4.99 12.49
CA PHE A 203 -7.08 -6.39 12.42
C PHE A 203 -6.77 -7.00 11.06
N VAL A 204 -7.15 -6.31 9.97
CA VAL A 204 -6.92 -6.80 8.60
C VAL A 204 -5.43 -7.03 8.37
N ALA A 205 -4.59 -6.05 8.68
CA ALA A 205 -3.14 -6.15 8.51
C ALA A 205 -2.50 -7.16 9.46
N GLY A 206 -2.89 -7.16 10.74
CA GLY A 206 -2.39 -8.11 11.73
C GLY A 206 -2.73 -9.54 11.39
N SER A 207 -3.98 -9.82 10.98
CA SER A 207 -4.41 -11.16 10.55
C SER A 207 -3.70 -11.62 9.28
N LYS A 208 -3.52 -10.73 8.29
CA LYS A 208 -2.70 -11.02 7.10
C LYS A 208 -1.27 -11.39 7.51
N GLY A 209 -0.65 -10.61 8.38
CA GLY A 209 0.70 -10.85 8.88
C GLY A 209 0.83 -12.19 9.61
N LEU A 210 -0.08 -12.48 10.54
CA LEU A 210 -0.05 -13.73 11.31
C LEU A 210 -0.27 -14.95 10.42
N VAL A 211 -1.34 -14.97 9.62
CA VAL A 211 -1.69 -16.14 8.80
C VAL A 211 -0.63 -16.39 7.74
N ALA A 212 -0.25 -15.36 6.99
CA ALA A 212 0.77 -15.47 5.96
C ALA A 212 2.15 -15.82 6.55
N GLY A 213 2.48 -15.22 7.69
CA GLY A 213 3.71 -15.51 8.40
C GLY A 213 3.79 -16.97 8.86
N CYS A 214 2.72 -17.49 9.46
CA CYS A 214 2.65 -18.90 9.84
C CYS A 214 2.73 -19.83 8.63
N VAL A 215 1.98 -19.55 7.56
CA VAL A 215 1.98 -20.38 6.35
C VAL A 215 3.36 -20.41 5.70
N ASN A 216 3.96 -19.24 5.46
CA ASN A 216 5.26 -19.17 4.79
C ASN A 216 6.39 -19.78 5.65
N THR A 217 6.38 -19.54 6.97
CA THR A 217 7.34 -20.17 7.89
C THR A 217 7.18 -21.69 7.90
N GLY A 218 5.92 -22.17 7.97
CA GLY A 218 5.62 -23.61 7.93
C GLY A 218 6.04 -24.26 6.61
N LEU A 219 5.78 -23.60 5.47
CA LEU A 219 6.24 -24.06 4.16
C LEU A 219 7.78 -24.08 4.08
N GLY A 220 8.46 -23.05 4.55
CA GLY A 220 9.91 -23.02 4.60
C GLY A 220 10.49 -24.19 5.40
N TRP A 221 9.89 -24.46 6.57
CA TRP A 221 10.30 -25.60 7.40
C TRP A 221 10.00 -26.94 6.73
N ALA A 222 8.81 -27.12 6.17
CA ALA A 222 8.43 -28.34 5.45
C ALA A 222 9.33 -28.62 4.22
N MET A 223 9.88 -27.57 3.61
CA MET A 223 10.86 -27.67 2.51
C MET A 223 12.29 -27.87 2.99
N GLY A 224 12.50 -28.12 4.29
CA GLY A 224 13.81 -28.41 4.85
C GLY A 224 14.67 -27.19 5.15
N ALA A 225 14.08 -26.00 5.29
CA ALA A 225 14.84 -24.82 5.70
C ALA A 225 15.43 -25.03 7.10
N VAL A 226 16.74 -24.76 7.23
CA VAL A 226 17.44 -24.79 8.51
C VAL A 226 16.99 -23.58 9.34
N TRP A 227 16.67 -23.81 10.61
CA TRP A 227 16.26 -22.74 11.52
C TRP A 227 17.46 -21.85 11.84
N PRO A 228 17.37 -20.53 11.61
CA PRO A 228 18.48 -19.61 11.83
C PRO A 228 18.74 -19.34 13.32
N SER A 229 19.81 -18.60 13.61
CA SER A 229 20.09 -18.14 14.98
C SER A 229 18.96 -17.21 15.49
N MET A 230 18.79 -17.15 16.81
CA MET A 230 17.77 -16.27 17.42
C MET A 230 18.02 -14.79 17.13
N GLU A 231 19.29 -14.39 16.99
CA GLU A 231 19.65 -13.02 16.58
C GLU A 231 19.15 -12.70 15.18
N TRP A 232 19.29 -13.63 14.25
CA TRP A 232 18.79 -13.49 12.89
C TRP A 232 17.24 -13.48 12.87
N VAL A 233 16.59 -14.37 13.62
CA VAL A 233 15.12 -14.41 13.75
C VAL A 233 14.59 -13.09 14.32
N SER A 234 15.21 -12.59 15.40
CA SER A 234 14.78 -11.32 16.01
C SER A 234 14.96 -10.13 15.05
N SER A 235 16.04 -10.11 14.25
CA SER A 235 16.27 -9.11 13.22
C SER A 235 15.19 -9.18 12.13
N ALA A 236 14.83 -10.38 11.66
CA ALA A 236 13.76 -10.57 10.67
C ALA A 236 12.40 -10.10 11.21
N LEU A 237 12.05 -10.47 12.45
CA LEU A 237 10.81 -10.02 13.10
C LEU A 237 10.78 -8.49 13.27
N LEU A 238 11.89 -7.87 13.66
CA LEU A 238 12.00 -6.41 13.81
C LEU A 238 11.85 -5.68 12.47
N ILE A 239 12.55 -6.14 11.42
CA ILE A 239 12.43 -5.59 10.07
C ILE A 239 10.98 -5.74 9.58
N GLY A 240 10.36 -6.90 9.82
CA GLY A 240 8.97 -7.15 9.49
C GLY A 240 8.00 -6.22 10.23
N PHE A 241 8.18 -6.04 11.53
CA PHE A 241 7.34 -5.15 12.31
C PHE A 241 7.47 -3.68 11.87
N VAL A 242 8.70 -3.19 11.70
CA VAL A 242 8.96 -1.79 11.33
C VAL A 242 8.64 -1.54 9.86
N GLY A 243 9.18 -2.35 8.96
CA GLY A 243 9.08 -2.16 7.51
C GLY A 243 7.69 -2.46 6.94
N TYR A 244 7.02 -3.48 7.44
CA TYR A 244 5.67 -3.86 6.97
C TYR A 244 4.59 -3.43 7.96
N GLY A 245 4.75 -3.70 9.26
CA GLY A 245 3.75 -3.41 10.27
C GLY A 245 3.55 -1.92 10.51
N MET A 246 4.58 -1.22 10.98
CA MET A 246 4.50 0.23 11.28
C MET A 246 4.26 1.06 10.02
N SER A 247 4.87 0.68 8.89
CA SER A 247 4.59 1.30 7.60
C SER A 247 3.10 1.27 7.28
N LEU A 248 2.43 0.13 7.45
CA LEU A 248 1.00 0.00 7.20
C LEU A 248 0.15 0.83 8.16
N VAL A 249 0.54 0.93 9.44
CA VAL A 249 -0.15 1.83 10.40
C VAL A 249 -0.06 3.28 9.94
N LEU A 250 1.14 3.74 9.55
CA LEU A 250 1.33 5.10 9.04
C LEU A 250 0.56 5.33 7.74
N PHE A 251 0.52 4.33 6.85
CA PHE A 251 -0.27 4.37 5.62
C PHE A 251 -1.77 4.56 5.91
N VAL A 252 -2.32 3.80 6.87
CA VAL A 252 -3.73 3.94 7.27
C VAL A 252 -4.02 5.29 7.91
N LEU A 253 -3.10 5.81 8.73
CA LEU A 253 -3.23 7.17 9.29
C LEU A 253 -3.22 8.24 8.19
N ALA A 254 -2.38 8.07 7.17
CA ALA A 254 -2.36 8.94 6.00
C ALA A 254 -3.66 8.84 5.19
N LEU A 255 -4.20 7.63 4.99
CA LEU A 255 -5.50 7.43 4.31
C LEU A 255 -6.63 8.23 4.94
N ARG A 256 -6.67 8.32 6.27
CA ARG A 256 -7.69 9.08 7.00
C ARG A 256 -7.56 10.60 6.81
N GLY A 257 -6.35 11.10 6.54
CA GLY A 257 -6.10 12.54 6.40
C GLY A 257 -5.98 13.05 4.97
N LEU A 258 -5.54 12.20 4.03
CA LEU A 258 -5.27 12.56 2.64
C LEU A 258 -6.22 11.91 1.64
N GLY A 259 -6.94 10.85 2.05
CA GLY A 259 -7.68 9.98 1.14
C GLY A 259 -6.78 8.99 0.39
N ALA A 260 -7.41 8.02 -0.29
CA ALA A 260 -6.71 6.87 -0.89
C ALA A 260 -5.72 7.28 -1.99
N ALA A 261 -6.13 8.15 -2.90
CA ALA A 261 -5.33 8.52 -4.05
C ALA A 261 -4.03 9.25 -3.66
N ARG A 262 -4.12 10.27 -2.79
CA ARG A 262 -2.93 11.03 -2.35
C ARG A 262 -1.99 10.18 -1.51
N THR A 263 -2.54 9.34 -0.64
CA THR A 263 -1.73 8.40 0.16
C THR A 263 -1.00 7.42 -0.74
N GLY A 264 -1.70 6.82 -1.72
CA GLY A 264 -1.09 5.93 -2.71
C GLY A 264 -0.01 6.64 -3.54
N ALA A 265 -0.25 7.89 -3.93
CA ALA A 265 0.72 8.71 -4.64
C ALA A 265 2.01 8.94 -3.82
N TYR A 266 1.90 9.32 -2.54
CA TYR A 266 3.08 9.44 -1.66
C TYR A 266 3.76 8.08 -1.46
N PHE A 267 2.99 7.01 -1.28
CA PHE A 267 3.52 5.68 -1.07
C PHE A 267 4.26 5.12 -2.29
N SER A 268 3.89 5.51 -3.52
CA SER A 268 4.61 5.12 -4.74
C SER A 268 6.04 5.68 -4.81
N THR A 269 6.44 6.55 -3.87
CA THR A 269 7.84 6.96 -3.71
C THR A 269 8.70 5.93 -2.94
N ALA A 270 8.09 4.94 -2.27
CA ALA A 270 8.78 3.94 -1.45
C ALA A 270 9.93 3.21 -2.19
N PRO A 271 9.76 2.78 -3.45
CA PRO A 271 10.83 2.14 -4.20
C PRO A 271 12.12 2.96 -4.29
N PHE A 272 12.00 4.29 -4.40
CA PHE A 272 13.17 5.16 -4.49
C PHE A 272 13.93 5.27 -3.17
N PHE A 273 13.27 5.18 -2.02
CA PHE A 273 13.94 5.05 -0.72
C PHE A 273 14.69 3.72 -0.61
N GLY A 274 14.13 2.62 -1.13
CA GLY A 274 14.82 1.34 -1.22
C GLY A 274 16.08 1.42 -2.08
N VAL A 275 16.00 2.06 -3.25
CA VAL A 275 17.16 2.32 -4.11
C VAL A 275 18.22 3.16 -3.39
N ALA A 276 17.82 4.28 -2.80
CA ALA A 276 18.76 5.16 -2.11
C ALA A 276 19.52 4.42 -1.00
N LEU A 277 18.82 3.64 -0.18
CA LEU A 277 19.44 2.84 0.88
C LEU A 277 20.33 1.73 0.32
N SER A 278 19.90 1.03 -0.73
CA SER A 278 20.69 -0.03 -1.37
C SER A 278 22.04 0.50 -1.89
N VAL A 279 22.00 1.66 -2.56
CA VAL A 279 23.19 2.25 -3.14
C VAL A 279 24.08 2.91 -2.07
N VAL A 280 23.47 3.73 -1.18
CA VAL A 280 24.24 4.53 -0.21
C VAL A 280 24.77 3.71 0.97
N LEU A 281 23.94 2.83 1.56
CA LEU A 281 24.33 2.07 2.75
C LEU A 281 25.01 0.75 2.40
N PHE A 282 24.55 0.08 1.35
CA PHE A 282 25.05 -1.25 1.00
C PHE A 282 26.01 -1.24 -0.19
N GLY A 283 26.26 -0.08 -0.81
CA GLY A 283 27.23 0.05 -1.89
C GLY A 283 26.89 -0.79 -3.13
N GLU A 284 25.60 -1.06 -3.38
CA GLU A 284 25.22 -1.89 -4.53
C GLU A 284 25.64 -1.24 -5.86
N PRO A 285 26.25 -2.02 -6.75
CA PRO A 285 26.73 -1.51 -8.03
C PRO A 285 25.56 -1.12 -8.93
N THR A 286 25.65 0.02 -9.56
CA THR A 286 24.67 0.53 -10.53
C THR A 286 25.35 0.89 -11.84
N ASN A 287 24.58 0.92 -12.93
CA ASN A 287 25.08 1.30 -14.25
C ASN A 287 24.18 2.35 -14.90
N ALA A 288 24.57 2.87 -16.07
CA ALA A 288 23.81 3.90 -16.77
C ALA A 288 22.38 3.44 -17.14
N VAL A 289 22.20 2.15 -17.47
CA VAL A 289 20.87 1.59 -17.79
C VAL A 289 19.97 1.62 -16.55
N PHE A 290 20.52 1.29 -15.37
CA PHE A 290 19.79 1.37 -14.09
C PHE A 290 19.29 2.80 -13.84
N TRP A 291 20.14 3.81 -13.97
CA TRP A 291 19.76 5.21 -13.73
C TRP A 291 18.78 5.75 -14.77
N ALA A 292 18.90 5.32 -16.05
CA ALA A 292 17.93 5.67 -17.07
C ALA A 292 16.56 5.05 -16.79
N ALA A 293 16.50 3.79 -16.34
CA ALA A 293 15.27 3.14 -15.91
C ALA A 293 14.66 3.82 -14.68
N ALA A 294 15.48 4.15 -13.68
CA ALA A 294 15.05 4.89 -12.50
C ALA A 294 14.45 6.26 -12.87
N GLY A 295 15.05 6.96 -13.82
CA GLY A 295 14.53 8.22 -14.36
C GLY A 295 13.19 8.08 -15.06
N LEU A 296 13.02 7.05 -15.89
CA LEU A 296 11.72 6.75 -16.54
C LEU A 296 10.64 6.44 -15.50
N MET A 297 10.95 5.61 -14.51
CA MET A 297 10.01 5.26 -13.45
C MET A 297 9.66 6.46 -12.57
N ALA A 298 10.66 7.30 -12.24
CA ALA A 298 10.43 8.54 -11.50
C ALA A 298 9.51 9.50 -12.27
N ALA A 299 9.72 9.66 -13.58
CA ALA A 299 8.84 10.45 -14.44
C ALA A 299 7.41 9.85 -14.48
N GLY A 300 7.29 8.53 -14.55
CA GLY A 300 5.99 7.85 -14.50
C GLY A 300 5.26 8.07 -13.18
N VAL A 301 5.95 7.90 -12.05
CA VAL A 301 5.40 8.19 -10.71
C VAL A 301 5.04 9.68 -10.58
N TRP A 302 5.84 10.59 -11.10
CA TRP A 302 5.54 12.02 -11.15
C TRP A 302 4.24 12.33 -11.89
N LEU A 303 3.99 11.68 -13.04
CA LEU A 303 2.74 11.84 -13.77
C LEU A 303 1.53 11.38 -12.95
N HIS A 304 1.65 10.27 -12.20
CA HIS A 304 0.61 9.81 -11.27
C HIS A 304 0.39 10.79 -10.11
N LEU A 305 1.47 11.36 -9.54
CA LEU A 305 1.40 12.31 -8.42
C LEU A 305 0.77 13.65 -8.81
N THR A 306 0.95 14.07 -10.06
CA THR A 306 0.50 15.39 -10.57
C THR A 306 -0.85 15.33 -11.28
N GLU A 307 -1.55 14.22 -11.21
CA GLU A 307 -2.91 14.14 -11.73
C GLU A 307 -3.84 15.05 -10.91
N HIS A 308 -4.55 15.92 -11.61
CA HIS A 308 -5.60 16.76 -11.04
C HIS A 308 -6.89 16.48 -11.80
N HIS A 309 -7.81 15.82 -11.15
CA HIS A 309 -9.13 15.57 -11.71
C HIS A 309 -10.17 16.40 -10.96
N ALA A 310 -10.81 17.35 -11.64
CA ALA A 310 -11.86 18.17 -11.08
C ALA A 310 -13.01 18.28 -12.09
N HIS A 311 -14.17 17.79 -11.72
CA HIS A 311 -15.41 18.00 -12.50
C HIS A 311 -16.61 18.22 -11.57
N ASP A 312 -17.71 18.64 -12.15
CA ASP A 312 -18.95 18.86 -11.41
C ASP A 312 -19.63 17.51 -11.15
N HIS A 313 -19.98 17.26 -9.91
CA HIS A 313 -20.73 16.07 -9.50
C HIS A 313 -22.14 16.41 -9.11
N ALA A 314 -23.06 15.54 -9.51
CA ALA A 314 -24.40 15.50 -8.97
C ALA A 314 -24.57 14.18 -8.19
N HIS A 315 -24.66 14.26 -6.88
CA HIS A 315 -25.05 13.14 -6.04
C HIS A 315 -26.56 13.03 -6.05
N MET A 316 -27.09 11.90 -6.48
CA MET A 316 -28.52 11.62 -6.36
C MET A 316 -28.87 11.27 -4.91
N ALA A 317 -30.09 11.58 -4.49
CA ALA A 317 -30.59 11.12 -3.20
C ALA A 317 -30.52 9.58 -3.15
N LEU A 318 -29.75 9.05 -2.21
CA LEU A 318 -29.58 7.61 -2.03
C LEU A 318 -29.77 7.27 -0.56
N SER A 319 -30.64 6.28 -0.29
CA SER A 319 -30.81 5.75 1.05
C SER A 319 -30.21 4.34 1.12
N HIS A 320 -29.19 4.17 1.94
CA HIS A 320 -28.54 2.87 2.14
C HIS A 320 -27.87 2.79 3.51
N GLY A 321 -27.58 1.56 3.95
CA GLY A 321 -26.87 1.30 5.20
C GLY A 321 -25.50 0.68 4.92
N HIS A 322 -24.44 1.30 5.39
CA HIS A 322 -23.08 0.74 5.38
C HIS A 322 -22.28 1.25 6.58
N MET A 323 -21.13 0.62 6.81
CA MET A 323 -20.19 1.11 7.82
C MET A 323 -19.39 2.26 7.23
N HIS A 324 -19.39 3.42 7.89
CA HIS A 324 -18.68 4.62 7.45
C HIS A 324 -18.15 5.43 8.64
N SER A 325 -17.26 6.37 8.34
CA SER A 325 -16.86 7.46 9.23
C SER A 325 -17.30 8.78 8.58
N HIS A 326 -17.57 9.80 9.37
CA HIS A 326 -17.88 11.11 8.84
C HIS A 326 -16.66 11.73 8.17
N ASP A 327 -16.81 12.10 6.92
CA ASP A 327 -15.84 12.85 6.15
C ASP A 327 -16.53 14.00 5.39
N ASP A 328 -15.79 14.75 4.58
CA ASP A 328 -16.33 15.89 3.82
C ASP A 328 -17.45 15.50 2.84
N HIS A 329 -17.63 14.20 2.55
CA HIS A 329 -18.62 13.64 1.63
C HIS A 329 -19.73 12.84 2.33
N HIS A 330 -19.51 12.45 3.59
CA HIS A 330 -20.41 11.62 4.39
C HIS A 330 -20.81 12.35 5.67
N GLN A 331 -21.39 13.55 5.53
CA GLN A 331 -22.00 14.28 6.65
C GLN A 331 -23.51 14.13 6.60
N HIS A 332 -24.09 13.64 7.69
CA HIS A 332 -25.54 13.50 7.86
C HIS A 332 -25.88 13.58 9.34
N SER A 333 -27.13 13.92 9.63
CA SER A 333 -27.67 13.88 10.99
C SER A 333 -28.08 12.45 11.36
N HIS A 334 -28.00 12.12 12.64
CA HIS A 334 -28.45 10.85 13.19
C HIS A 334 -29.85 11.02 13.76
N ASP A 335 -30.73 10.04 13.46
CA ASP A 335 -32.08 9.97 14.03
C ASP A 335 -32.10 9.32 15.41
N PHE A 336 -30.93 9.05 15.99
CA PHE A 336 -30.73 8.41 17.30
C PHE A 336 -29.58 9.09 18.05
N ASP A 337 -29.53 8.89 19.37
CA ASP A 337 -28.43 9.38 20.20
C ASP A 337 -27.15 8.63 19.85
N TRP A 338 -26.22 9.35 19.18
CA TRP A 338 -24.94 8.81 18.76
C TRP A 338 -23.84 9.25 19.75
N ASP A 339 -23.04 8.28 20.18
CA ASP A 339 -21.97 8.50 21.17
C ASP A 339 -20.65 9.06 20.58
N GLY A 340 -20.65 9.42 19.28
CA GLY A 340 -19.46 9.91 18.58
C GLY A 340 -18.45 8.84 18.18
N SER A 341 -18.77 7.55 18.34
CA SER A 341 -17.86 6.47 17.96
C SER A 341 -17.81 6.26 16.44
N GLU A 342 -16.58 6.18 15.89
CA GLU A 342 -16.33 5.93 14.46
C GLU A 342 -15.34 4.77 14.28
N PRO A 343 -15.50 3.95 13.22
CA PRO A 343 -16.60 3.89 12.24
C PRO A 343 -17.88 3.30 12.84
N HIS A 344 -19.05 3.69 12.30
CA HIS A 344 -20.35 3.21 12.71
C HIS A 344 -21.22 2.83 11.49
N ALA A 345 -22.33 2.10 11.71
CA ALA A 345 -23.19 1.63 10.62
C ALA A 345 -24.67 1.87 10.96
N HIS A 346 -25.38 2.57 10.09
CA HIS A 346 -26.81 2.75 10.16
C HIS A 346 -27.41 3.04 8.77
N MET A 347 -28.73 3.06 8.67
CA MET A 347 -29.42 3.57 7.48
C MET A 347 -29.42 5.09 7.51
N HIS A 348 -28.97 5.72 6.42
CA HIS A 348 -28.99 7.16 6.26
C HIS A 348 -29.37 7.57 4.84
N GLN A 349 -29.82 8.81 4.68
CA GLN A 349 -30.19 9.40 3.41
C GLN A 349 -29.18 10.49 3.03
N HIS A 350 -28.65 10.39 1.83
CA HIS A 350 -27.86 11.46 1.21
C HIS A 350 -28.81 12.44 0.52
N VAL A 351 -28.65 13.72 0.83
CA VAL A 351 -29.36 14.79 0.12
C VAL A 351 -28.69 15.03 -1.23
N PRO A 352 -29.44 15.33 -2.31
CA PRO A 352 -28.85 15.69 -3.58
C PRO A 352 -27.90 16.88 -3.39
N LEU A 353 -26.65 16.72 -3.75
CA LEU A 353 -25.62 17.74 -3.63
C LEU A 353 -24.93 17.91 -4.98
N GLN A 354 -24.84 19.14 -5.47
CA GLN A 354 -24.09 19.48 -6.65
C GLN A 354 -22.91 20.35 -6.22
N HIS A 355 -21.69 19.85 -6.42
CA HIS A 355 -20.49 20.59 -6.06
C HIS A 355 -19.31 20.23 -6.97
N ARG A 356 -18.32 21.11 -7.00
CA ARG A 356 -17.10 20.92 -7.77
C ARG A 356 -15.90 20.89 -6.83
N HIS A 357 -15.19 19.77 -6.81
CA HIS A 357 -13.92 19.64 -6.11
C HIS A 357 -12.97 18.67 -6.84
N ALA A 358 -11.70 18.78 -6.55
CA ALA A 358 -10.73 17.78 -6.99
C ALA A 358 -10.96 16.48 -6.24
N HIS A 359 -11.25 15.39 -6.94
CA HIS A 359 -11.42 14.07 -6.35
C HIS A 359 -10.81 13.00 -7.23
N PHE A 360 -10.67 11.82 -6.63
CA PHE A 360 -10.21 10.62 -7.32
C PHE A 360 -11.33 9.57 -7.25
N PRO A 361 -11.46 8.70 -8.26
CA PRO A 361 -12.47 7.64 -8.26
C PRO A 361 -12.30 6.76 -7.01
N ASP A 362 -13.38 6.62 -6.24
CA ASP A 362 -13.43 5.75 -5.07
C ASP A 362 -14.57 4.73 -5.19
N ILE A 363 -14.73 3.86 -4.18
CA ILE A 363 -15.77 2.81 -4.19
C ILE A 363 -17.21 3.37 -4.06
N HIS A 364 -17.36 4.60 -3.61
CA HIS A 364 -18.63 5.25 -3.35
C HIS A 364 -19.08 6.17 -4.49
N HIS A 365 -18.13 6.60 -5.37
CA HIS A 365 -18.37 7.55 -6.44
C HIS A 365 -18.19 6.88 -7.81
N ARG A 366 -19.27 6.28 -8.33
CA ARG A 366 -19.33 5.77 -9.71
C ARG A 366 -20.12 6.75 -10.57
N HIS A 367 -19.47 7.36 -11.54
CA HIS A 367 -20.12 8.18 -12.56
C HIS A 367 -19.51 7.91 -13.93
N SER A 368 -20.35 7.98 -14.96
CA SER A 368 -19.91 7.88 -16.35
C SER A 368 -19.40 9.24 -16.82
N HIS A 369 -18.21 9.27 -17.40
CA HIS A 369 -17.74 10.42 -18.17
C HIS A 369 -18.38 10.36 -19.57
N SER A 370 -19.21 11.32 -19.89
CA SER A 370 -19.74 11.58 -21.25
C SER A 370 -18.78 12.49 -21.99
#